data_34e5468d216d347da4a2e77d37c8f570
#
_entry.id   34e5468d216d347da4a2e77d37c8f570
#
_cell.length_a   1.000
_cell.length_b   1.000
_cell.length_c   1.000
_cell.angle_alpha   90.00
_cell.angle_beta   90.00
_cell.angle_gamma   90.00
#
_symmetry.space_group_name_H-M   'P 1'
#
loop_
_entity.id
_entity.type
_entity.pdbx_description
1 polymer ?
#
loop_
_entity_poly.entity_id
_entity_poly.type
_entity_poly.pdbx_seq_one_letter_code
_entity_poly.pdbx_strand_id
1 'polypeptide(L)'
;GMMGLSLILGLMAVMGGSWLTSDEFMGEEMDDDDEVTYGLNALNIVAPDADCDDDTVDAMEEFYDGMEIECDGDTIIATWAMSDQCDFYGDLVETYEDMGMEGDDIKEITDAEDDACAAVTAGTMGTIGMWGGVVLALVATLMMVLPMAGVDAMDAIPEMGQKVISWGAGGLMLLGMVLWYFMLPDGDASMGTGLWIAGAAMSIALGSTLIGQFIPADE
;
A
#
# COMPACT_ATOMS: atom_id res chain seq x y z
N GLY A 1 -7.51 3.25 -24.41
CA GLY A 1 -8.14 4.30 -23.78
C GLY A 1 -7.98 4.46 -22.28
N MET A 2 -9.01 5.05 -21.68
CA MET A 2 -9.00 5.47 -20.26
C MET A 2 -8.79 4.29 -19.29
N MET A 3 -9.40 3.13 -19.56
CA MET A 3 -9.23 1.94 -18.70
C MET A 3 -7.78 1.43 -18.68
N GLY A 4 -7.07 1.47 -19.81
CA GLY A 4 -5.65 1.12 -19.86
C GLY A 4 -4.77 2.10 -19.06
N LEU A 5 -5.11 3.38 -19.03
CA LEU A 5 -4.43 4.36 -18.18
C LEU A 5 -4.67 4.08 -16.69
N SER A 6 -5.92 3.78 -16.32
CA SER A 6 -6.26 3.36 -14.95
C SER A 6 -5.49 2.11 -14.51
N LEU A 7 -5.32 1.13 -15.41
CA LEU A 7 -4.52 -0.07 -15.15
C LEU A 7 -3.05 0.27 -14.83
N ILE A 8 -2.42 1.13 -15.64
CA ILE A 8 -1.02 1.55 -15.43
C ILE A 8 -0.88 2.28 -14.09
N LEU A 9 -1.76 3.25 -13.83
CA LEU A 9 -1.73 4.01 -12.57
C LEU A 9 -2.03 3.12 -11.36
N GLY A 10 -2.96 2.16 -11.48
CA GLY A 10 -3.24 1.19 -10.43
C GLY A 10 -2.04 0.31 -10.12
N LEU A 11 -1.31 -0.16 -11.12
CA LEU A 11 -0.06 -0.91 -10.94
C LEU A 11 1.01 -0.05 -10.26
N MET A 12 1.18 1.20 -10.71
CA MET A 12 2.15 2.11 -10.07
C MET A 12 1.79 2.38 -8.61
N ALA A 13 0.51 2.52 -8.27
CA ALA A 13 0.06 2.73 -6.90
C ALA A 13 0.32 1.50 -6.01
N VAL A 14 0.05 0.29 -6.52
CA VAL A 14 0.26 -0.96 -5.75
C VAL A 14 1.74 -1.25 -5.54
N MET A 15 2.57 -0.98 -6.53
CA MET A 15 4.02 -1.20 -6.47
C MET A 15 4.78 -0.03 -5.82
N GLY A 16 4.14 1.11 -5.65
CA GLY A 16 4.73 2.29 -5.02
C GLY A 16 4.76 2.14 -3.49
N GLY A 17 5.88 2.49 -2.87
CA GLY A 17 6.09 2.40 -1.43
C GLY A 17 5.53 3.57 -0.61
N SER A 18 5.10 4.67 -1.25
CA SER A 18 4.74 5.93 -0.58
C SER A 18 3.23 6.17 -0.56
N TRP A 19 2.48 5.45 0.28
CA TRP A 19 1.05 5.70 0.49
C TRP A 19 0.81 6.76 1.57
N LEU A 20 1.60 6.74 2.63
CA LEU A 20 1.71 7.81 3.61
C LEU A 20 3.17 8.22 3.76
N THR A 21 3.39 9.43 4.23
CA THR A 21 4.69 9.96 4.65
C THR A 21 4.56 10.47 6.08
N SER A 22 5.59 10.24 6.89
CA SER A 22 5.67 10.72 8.26
C SER A 22 7.02 11.39 8.50
N ASP A 23 7.03 12.38 9.34
CA ASP A 23 8.26 13.03 9.84
C ASP A 23 8.69 12.41 11.18
N GLU A 24 8.00 11.36 11.65
CA GLU A 24 8.27 10.64 12.89
C GLU A 24 8.45 9.15 12.62
N PHE A 25 9.41 8.54 13.33
CA PHE A 25 9.60 7.11 13.39
C PHE A 25 9.70 6.66 14.85
N MET A 26 8.87 5.70 15.28
CA MET A 26 8.82 5.17 16.66
C MET A 26 8.62 6.26 17.74
N GLY A 27 7.91 7.34 17.40
CA GLY A 27 7.62 8.45 18.31
C GLY A 27 8.75 9.47 18.46
N GLU A 28 9.81 9.34 17.67
CA GLU A 28 10.89 10.33 17.58
C GLU A 28 10.80 11.11 16.26
N GLU A 29 10.99 12.44 16.35
CA GLU A 29 11.10 13.28 15.15
C GLU A 29 12.39 12.91 14.40
N MET A 30 12.25 12.66 13.10
CA MET A 30 13.36 12.38 12.19
C MET A 30 14.05 13.69 11.76
N ASP A 31 15.28 13.60 11.30
CA ASP A 31 15.98 14.76 10.74
C ASP A 31 15.27 15.28 9.47
N ASP A 32 15.42 16.59 9.19
CA ASP A 32 14.71 17.27 8.08
C ASP A 32 14.94 16.62 6.69
N ASP A 33 16.03 15.87 6.52
CA ASP A 33 16.42 15.21 5.28
C ASP A 33 16.02 13.72 5.23
N ASP A 34 15.55 13.15 6.35
CA ASP A 34 15.09 11.77 6.44
C ASP A 34 13.66 11.63 5.92
N GLU A 35 13.37 10.53 5.26
CA GLU A 35 12.04 10.24 4.73
C GLU A 35 11.51 8.90 5.25
N VAL A 36 10.37 8.94 5.94
CA VAL A 36 9.64 7.74 6.37
C VAL A 36 8.39 7.62 5.52
N THR A 37 8.27 6.49 4.82
CA THR A 37 7.12 6.23 3.95
C THR A 37 6.48 4.90 4.27
N TYR A 38 5.16 4.90 4.38
CA TYR A 38 4.36 3.70 4.57
C TYR A 38 3.73 3.30 3.24
N GLY A 39 4.05 2.08 2.79
CA GLY A 39 3.39 1.44 1.66
C GLY A 39 2.12 0.71 2.08
N LEU A 40 1.65 -0.21 1.25
CA LEU A 40 0.53 -1.09 1.61
C LEU A 40 0.93 -2.16 2.63
N ASN A 41 2.15 -2.69 2.55
CA ASN A 41 2.60 -3.83 3.35
C ASN A 41 3.99 -3.63 3.96
N ALA A 42 4.63 -2.51 3.72
CA ALA A 42 5.98 -2.24 4.23
C ALA A 42 6.15 -0.76 4.58
N LEU A 43 6.98 -0.52 5.57
CA LEU A 43 7.56 0.75 5.94
C LEU A 43 8.91 0.88 5.22
N ASN A 44 9.19 2.05 4.66
CA ASN A 44 10.49 2.36 4.10
C ASN A 44 11.03 3.61 4.77
N ILE A 45 12.30 3.56 5.17
CA ILE A 45 13.03 4.66 5.78
C ILE A 45 14.21 4.96 4.85
N VAL A 46 14.38 6.23 4.51
CA VAL A 46 15.53 6.70 3.74
C VAL A 46 16.22 7.76 4.58
N ALA A 47 17.43 7.47 5.01
CA ALA A 47 18.29 8.38 5.80
C ALA A 47 19.54 8.71 4.97
N PRO A 48 19.58 9.88 4.31
CA PRO A 48 20.76 10.36 3.62
C PRO A 48 21.83 10.82 4.62
N ASP A 49 23.07 10.91 4.19
CA ASP A 49 24.22 11.33 4.99
C ASP A 49 24.45 10.50 6.28
N ALA A 50 23.95 9.24 6.29
CA ALA A 50 24.15 8.31 7.40
C ALA A 50 25.44 7.49 7.23
N ASP A 51 26.09 7.17 8.35
CA ASP A 51 27.25 6.27 8.35
C ASP A 51 26.80 4.84 8.02
N CYS A 52 26.87 4.48 6.75
CA CYS A 52 26.49 3.17 6.24
C CYS A 52 27.71 2.26 6.19
N ASP A 53 28.10 1.69 7.31
CA ASP A 53 29.13 0.67 7.41
C ASP A 53 28.55 -0.70 7.81
N ASP A 54 29.32 -1.76 7.52
CA ASP A 54 28.87 -3.13 7.77
C ASP A 54 28.51 -3.36 9.27
N ASP A 55 29.23 -2.71 10.19
CA ASP A 55 29.00 -2.87 11.64
C ASP A 55 27.67 -2.21 12.07
N THR A 56 27.31 -1.07 11.46
CA THR A 56 26.05 -0.37 11.71
C THR A 56 24.87 -1.15 11.13
N VAL A 57 25.01 -1.66 9.91
CA VAL A 57 23.96 -2.50 9.26
C VAL A 57 23.71 -3.76 10.08
N ASP A 58 24.77 -4.51 10.42
CA ASP A 58 24.65 -5.73 11.21
C ASP A 58 23.97 -5.48 12.58
N ALA A 59 24.30 -4.35 13.23
CA ALA A 59 23.68 -3.99 14.51
C ALA A 59 22.20 -3.63 14.39
N MET A 60 21.80 -2.96 13.32
CA MET A 60 20.39 -2.63 13.08
C MET A 60 19.58 -3.86 12.71
N GLU A 61 20.09 -4.76 11.85
CA GLU A 61 19.43 -6.02 11.49
C GLU A 61 19.33 -6.99 12.67
N GLU A 62 20.31 -6.99 13.59
CA GLU A 62 20.24 -7.78 14.82
C GLU A 62 19.19 -7.23 15.80
N PHE A 63 18.99 -5.91 15.82
CA PHE A 63 18.04 -5.27 16.74
C PHE A 63 16.60 -5.30 16.21
N TYR A 64 16.41 -5.02 14.92
CA TYR A 64 15.10 -4.99 14.26
C TYR A 64 14.91 -6.25 13.42
N ASP A 65 14.36 -7.29 14.01
CA ASP A 65 14.12 -8.55 13.29
C ASP A 65 13.23 -8.36 12.08
N GLY A 66 13.65 -8.89 10.93
CA GLY A 66 12.95 -8.77 9.65
C GLY A 66 13.11 -7.44 8.91
N MET A 67 13.91 -6.49 9.42
CA MET A 67 14.26 -5.27 8.69
C MET A 67 15.36 -5.58 7.66
N GLU A 68 15.12 -5.23 6.40
CA GLU A 68 16.12 -5.31 5.32
C GLU A 68 16.78 -3.94 5.16
N ILE A 69 18.12 -3.88 5.23
CA ILE A 69 18.89 -2.64 5.15
C ILE A 69 19.81 -2.69 3.94
N GLU A 70 19.73 -1.67 3.10
CA GLU A 70 20.58 -1.48 1.94
C GLU A 70 21.34 -0.15 2.06
N CYS A 71 22.61 -0.16 1.68
CA CYS A 71 23.45 1.03 1.59
C CYS A 71 23.58 1.48 0.14
N ASP A 72 23.21 2.73 -0.16
CA ASP A 72 23.49 3.38 -1.44
C ASP A 72 24.38 4.62 -1.23
N GLY A 73 25.69 4.39 -1.24
CA GLY A 73 26.67 5.42 -0.87
C GLY A 73 26.60 5.76 0.61
N ASP A 74 26.33 7.03 0.93
CA ASP A 74 26.14 7.53 2.29
C ASP A 74 24.66 7.59 2.68
N THR A 75 23.79 6.78 2.04
CA THR A 75 22.37 6.72 2.32
C THR A 75 21.99 5.34 2.82
N ILE A 76 21.34 5.27 3.97
CA ILE A 76 20.69 4.05 4.47
C ILE A 76 19.26 3.98 3.91
N ILE A 77 18.93 2.84 3.32
CA ILE A 77 17.58 2.50 2.89
C ILE A 77 17.15 1.28 3.68
N ALA A 78 16.22 1.47 4.60
CA ALA A 78 15.67 0.38 5.40
C ALA A 78 14.24 0.08 4.97
N THR A 79 13.93 -1.21 4.76
CA THR A 79 12.59 -1.70 4.45
C THR A 79 12.16 -2.69 5.52
N TRP A 80 11.04 -2.42 6.16
CA TRP A 80 10.50 -3.28 7.19
C TRP A 80 9.07 -3.69 6.85
N ALA A 81 8.83 -4.99 6.70
CA ALA A 81 7.50 -5.49 6.44
C ALA A 81 6.60 -5.20 7.67
N MET A 82 5.36 -4.76 7.44
CA MET A 82 4.43 -4.46 8.55
C MET A 82 4.13 -5.70 9.39
N SER A 83 4.16 -6.92 8.80
CA SER A 83 4.02 -8.18 9.54
C SER A 83 5.15 -8.36 10.55
N ASP A 84 6.38 -8.13 10.12
CA ASP A 84 7.56 -8.34 10.96
C ASP A 84 7.61 -7.27 12.06
N GLN A 85 7.15 -6.05 11.77
CA GLN A 85 6.97 -5.01 12.77
C GLN A 85 5.93 -5.38 13.84
N CYS A 86 4.77 -5.96 13.43
CA CYS A 86 3.76 -6.45 14.38
C CYS A 86 4.34 -7.57 15.26
N ASP A 87 5.05 -8.54 14.67
CA ASP A 87 5.67 -9.65 15.39
C ASP A 87 6.77 -9.14 16.35
N PHE A 88 7.59 -8.18 15.93
CA PHE A 88 8.62 -7.56 16.77
C PHE A 88 8.04 -6.90 18.03
N TYR A 89 6.97 -6.10 17.91
CA TYR A 89 6.33 -5.49 19.06
C TYR A 89 5.65 -6.53 19.96
N GLY A 90 5.09 -7.62 19.40
CA GLY A 90 4.54 -8.72 20.16
C GLY A 90 5.60 -9.42 21.01
N ASP A 91 6.78 -9.68 20.46
CA ASP A 91 7.91 -10.28 21.18
C ASP A 91 8.45 -9.33 22.28
N LEU A 92 8.43 -8.02 22.02
CA LEU A 92 8.78 -7.02 23.04
C LEU A 92 7.80 -7.05 24.20
N VAL A 93 6.47 -7.04 23.93
CA VAL A 93 5.43 -7.10 24.97
C VAL A 93 5.63 -8.35 25.83
N GLU A 94 5.82 -9.53 25.23
CA GLU A 94 6.07 -10.78 25.96
C GLU A 94 7.32 -10.69 26.83
N THR A 95 8.39 -10.09 26.32
CA THR A 95 9.66 -9.91 27.06
C THR A 95 9.48 -9.02 28.28
N TYR A 96 8.76 -7.90 28.15
CA TYR A 96 8.51 -6.95 29.24
C TYR A 96 7.55 -7.54 30.29
N GLU A 97 6.54 -8.32 29.88
CA GLU A 97 5.67 -9.06 30.79
C GLU A 97 6.46 -10.10 31.61
N ASP A 98 7.36 -10.85 30.97
CA ASP A 98 8.24 -11.83 31.64
C ASP A 98 9.19 -11.16 32.64
N MET A 99 9.61 -9.93 32.40
CA MET A 99 10.39 -9.11 33.34
C MET A 99 9.55 -8.55 34.49
N GLY A 100 8.24 -8.75 34.48
CA GLY A 100 7.30 -8.31 35.53
C GLY A 100 6.96 -6.81 35.44
N MET A 101 7.08 -6.22 34.27
CA MET A 101 6.59 -4.86 34.03
C MET A 101 5.08 -4.89 33.92
N GLU A 102 4.41 -3.93 34.57
CA GLU A 102 2.94 -3.83 34.58
C GLU A 102 2.51 -2.36 34.53
N GLY A 103 1.29 -2.11 34.08
CA GLY A 103 0.68 -0.78 34.10
C GLY A 103 1.13 0.12 32.98
N ASP A 104 1.46 1.37 33.30
CA ASP A 104 1.77 2.40 32.28
C ASP A 104 3.07 2.11 31.51
N ASP A 105 4.03 1.37 32.12
CA ASP A 105 5.33 1.08 31.51
C ASP A 105 5.23 0.11 30.32
N ILE A 106 4.26 -0.80 30.35
CA ILE A 106 4.03 -1.76 29.23
C ILE A 106 2.98 -1.25 28.25
N LYS A 107 2.14 -0.31 28.68
CA LYS A 107 1.02 0.17 27.88
C LYS A 107 1.46 0.79 26.55
N GLU A 108 2.51 1.58 26.55
CA GLU A 108 3.03 2.26 25.35
C GLU A 108 3.48 1.24 24.28
N ILE A 109 4.14 0.15 24.71
CA ILE A 109 4.59 -0.91 23.81
C ILE A 109 3.40 -1.73 23.31
N THR A 110 2.40 -2.00 24.16
CA THR A 110 1.17 -2.70 23.77
C THR A 110 0.34 -1.86 22.79
N ASP A 111 0.25 -0.56 23.00
CA ASP A 111 -0.42 0.34 22.06
C ASP A 111 0.32 0.35 20.70
N ALA A 112 1.68 0.31 20.70
CA ALA A 112 2.48 0.21 19.47
C ALA A 112 2.31 -1.15 18.74
N GLU A 113 2.18 -2.27 19.48
CA GLU A 113 1.82 -3.58 18.92
C GLU A 113 0.45 -3.54 18.25
N ASP A 114 -0.57 -3.03 18.96
CA ASP A 114 -1.92 -2.92 18.44
C ASP A 114 -1.95 -2.09 17.14
N ASP A 115 -1.23 -0.97 17.08
CA ASP A 115 -1.13 -0.10 15.92
C ASP A 115 -0.40 -0.78 14.76
N ALA A 116 0.73 -1.46 15.00
CA ALA A 116 1.47 -2.19 13.99
C ALA A 116 0.64 -3.33 13.39
N CYS A 117 -0.06 -4.10 14.23
CA CYS A 117 -0.92 -5.21 13.80
C CYS A 117 -2.19 -4.70 13.07
N ALA A 118 -2.73 -3.54 13.46
CA ALA A 118 -3.81 -2.89 12.73
C ALA A 118 -3.34 -2.45 11.32
N ALA A 119 -2.12 -1.93 11.20
CA ALA A 119 -1.52 -1.57 9.92
C ALA A 119 -1.36 -2.78 8.98
N VAL A 120 -0.99 -3.97 9.49
CA VAL A 120 -0.97 -5.24 8.74
C VAL A 120 -2.34 -5.55 8.15
N THR A 121 -3.38 -5.43 8.97
CA THR A 121 -4.76 -5.71 8.55
C THR A 121 -5.21 -4.70 7.49
N ALA A 122 -4.97 -3.42 7.71
CA ALA A 122 -5.24 -2.34 6.75
C ALA A 122 -4.51 -2.60 5.42
N GLY A 123 -3.21 -2.89 5.47
CA GLY A 123 -2.38 -3.17 4.31
C GLY A 123 -2.87 -4.37 3.51
N THR A 124 -3.28 -5.45 4.18
CA THR A 124 -3.84 -6.65 3.54
C THR A 124 -5.13 -6.32 2.80
N MET A 125 -6.06 -5.59 3.44
CA MET A 125 -7.34 -5.19 2.83
C MET A 125 -7.12 -4.23 1.65
N GLY A 126 -6.21 -3.26 1.80
CA GLY A 126 -5.81 -2.37 0.72
C GLY A 126 -5.23 -3.12 -0.47
N THR A 127 -4.31 -4.04 -0.21
CA THR A 127 -3.67 -4.88 -1.23
C THR A 127 -4.69 -5.72 -2.00
N ILE A 128 -5.59 -6.43 -1.31
CA ILE A 128 -6.64 -7.24 -1.93
C ILE A 128 -7.55 -6.37 -2.81
N GLY A 129 -8.00 -5.21 -2.31
CA GLY A 129 -8.86 -4.30 -3.05
C GLY A 129 -8.17 -3.72 -4.28
N MET A 130 -6.94 -3.26 -4.13
CA MET A 130 -6.16 -2.67 -5.23
C MET A 130 -5.81 -3.71 -6.29
N TRP A 131 -5.25 -4.87 -5.93
CA TRP A 131 -4.96 -5.94 -6.89
C TRP A 131 -6.21 -6.48 -7.57
N GLY A 132 -7.32 -6.65 -6.83
CA GLY A 132 -8.61 -7.04 -7.40
C GLY A 132 -9.08 -6.03 -8.46
N GLY A 133 -8.98 -4.74 -8.16
CA GLY A 133 -9.30 -3.68 -9.10
C GLY A 133 -8.39 -3.65 -10.33
N VAL A 134 -7.07 -3.82 -10.14
CA VAL A 134 -6.07 -3.89 -11.23
C VAL A 134 -6.35 -5.08 -12.16
N VAL A 135 -6.64 -6.26 -11.61
CA VAL A 135 -6.96 -7.45 -12.40
C VAL A 135 -8.25 -7.23 -13.22
N LEU A 136 -9.29 -6.64 -12.62
CA LEU A 136 -10.51 -6.33 -13.36
C LEU A 136 -10.28 -5.25 -14.42
N ALA A 137 -9.44 -4.25 -14.16
CA ALA A 137 -9.05 -3.24 -15.16
C ALA A 137 -8.27 -3.86 -16.32
N LEU A 138 -7.41 -4.85 -16.05
CA LEU A 138 -6.71 -5.62 -17.08
C LEU A 138 -7.70 -6.39 -17.94
N VAL A 139 -8.63 -7.12 -17.34
CA VAL A 139 -9.66 -7.88 -18.06
C VAL A 139 -10.53 -6.94 -18.91
N ALA A 140 -10.96 -5.81 -18.35
CA ALA A 140 -11.74 -4.80 -19.08
C ALA A 140 -10.96 -4.23 -20.28
N THR A 141 -9.65 -3.98 -20.09
CA THR A 141 -8.77 -3.48 -21.16
C THR A 141 -8.60 -4.54 -22.27
N LEU A 142 -8.39 -5.81 -21.91
CA LEU A 142 -8.29 -6.91 -22.87
C LEU A 142 -9.57 -7.08 -23.67
N MET A 143 -10.75 -6.97 -23.02
CA MET A 143 -12.04 -7.01 -23.71
C MET A 143 -12.19 -5.91 -24.77
N MET A 144 -11.59 -4.73 -24.56
CA MET A 144 -11.62 -3.65 -25.55
C MET A 144 -10.63 -3.87 -26.71
N VAL A 145 -9.48 -4.50 -26.43
CA VAL A 145 -8.38 -4.64 -27.40
C VAL A 145 -8.55 -5.89 -28.27
N LEU A 146 -9.03 -7.00 -27.71
CA LEU A 146 -9.16 -8.28 -28.43
C LEU A 146 -10.01 -8.19 -29.70
N PRO A 147 -11.18 -7.50 -29.73
CA PRO A 147 -11.96 -7.32 -30.96
C PRO A 147 -11.18 -6.55 -32.04
N MET A 148 -10.32 -5.60 -31.66
CA MET A 148 -9.47 -4.86 -32.62
C MET A 148 -8.44 -5.80 -33.29
N ALA A 149 -8.06 -6.88 -32.59
CA ALA A 149 -7.16 -7.92 -33.10
C ALA A 149 -7.91 -9.05 -33.85
N GLY A 150 -9.24 -8.93 -34.05
CA GLY A 150 -10.06 -9.92 -34.74
C GLY A 150 -10.44 -11.14 -33.89
N VAL A 151 -10.36 -11.01 -32.57
CA VAL A 151 -10.74 -12.07 -31.62
C VAL A 151 -12.08 -11.69 -30.98
N ASP A 152 -13.16 -12.40 -31.35
CA ASP A 152 -14.51 -12.17 -30.83
C ASP A 152 -14.70 -12.76 -29.42
N ALA A 153 -13.90 -12.28 -28.47
CA ALA A 153 -13.98 -12.72 -27.07
C ALA A 153 -15.22 -12.14 -26.34
N MET A 154 -15.81 -11.07 -26.89
CA MET A 154 -16.96 -10.38 -26.30
C MET A 154 -18.24 -11.19 -26.33
N ASP A 155 -18.43 -12.01 -27.38
CA ASP A 155 -19.64 -12.84 -27.55
C ASP A 155 -19.81 -13.92 -26.48
N ALA A 156 -18.70 -14.26 -25.78
CA ALA A 156 -18.70 -15.25 -24.71
C ALA A 156 -19.15 -14.67 -23.34
N ILE A 157 -19.16 -13.33 -23.17
CA ILE A 157 -19.45 -12.70 -21.87
C ILE A 157 -20.77 -11.93 -21.97
N PRO A 158 -21.79 -12.29 -21.16
CA PRO A 158 -23.04 -11.58 -21.12
C PRO A 158 -22.82 -10.07 -20.81
N GLU A 159 -23.66 -9.18 -21.34
CA GLU A 159 -23.58 -7.74 -21.12
C GLU A 159 -23.52 -7.37 -19.61
N MET A 160 -24.24 -8.12 -18.76
CA MET A 160 -24.20 -7.93 -17.33
C MET A 160 -22.80 -8.22 -16.76
N GLY A 161 -22.12 -9.23 -17.27
CA GLY A 161 -20.73 -9.57 -16.87
C GLY A 161 -19.76 -8.44 -17.24
N GLN A 162 -19.89 -7.88 -18.44
CA GLN A 162 -19.05 -6.77 -18.88
C GLN A 162 -19.25 -5.52 -17.99
N LYS A 163 -20.50 -5.22 -17.59
CA LYS A 163 -20.81 -4.13 -16.66
C LYS A 163 -20.19 -4.39 -15.27
N VAL A 164 -20.34 -5.60 -14.75
CA VAL A 164 -19.76 -5.97 -13.45
C VAL A 164 -18.24 -5.84 -13.45
N ILE A 165 -17.55 -6.28 -14.50
CA ILE A 165 -16.10 -6.17 -14.63
C ILE A 165 -15.68 -4.69 -14.67
N SER A 166 -16.35 -3.88 -15.49
CA SER A 166 -16.02 -2.46 -15.65
C SER A 166 -16.24 -1.66 -14.36
N TRP A 167 -17.38 -1.85 -13.69
CA TRP A 167 -17.66 -1.20 -12.41
C TRP A 167 -16.82 -1.75 -11.27
N GLY A 168 -16.55 -3.07 -11.31
CA GLY A 168 -15.76 -3.78 -10.33
C GLY A 168 -14.31 -3.27 -10.26
N ALA A 169 -13.73 -2.91 -11.40
CA ALA A 169 -12.36 -2.40 -11.44
C ALA A 169 -12.19 -1.15 -10.55
N GLY A 170 -12.95 -0.10 -10.82
CA GLY A 170 -12.88 1.12 -10.00
C GLY A 170 -13.48 0.97 -8.61
N GLY A 171 -14.54 0.15 -8.48
CA GLY A 171 -15.21 -0.11 -7.21
C GLY A 171 -14.33 -0.85 -6.19
N LEU A 172 -13.57 -1.86 -6.62
CA LEU A 172 -12.62 -2.56 -5.74
C LEU A 172 -11.44 -1.70 -5.35
N MET A 173 -10.89 -0.89 -6.27
CA MET A 173 -9.84 0.08 -5.94
C MET A 173 -10.33 1.07 -4.89
N LEU A 174 -11.54 1.63 -5.08
CA LEU A 174 -12.16 2.53 -4.10
C LEU A 174 -12.33 1.85 -2.74
N LEU A 175 -12.89 0.65 -2.73
CA LEU A 175 -13.14 -0.09 -1.49
C LEU A 175 -11.83 -0.41 -0.77
N GLY A 176 -10.81 -0.87 -1.50
CA GLY A 176 -9.48 -1.14 -0.94
C GLY A 176 -8.85 0.09 -0.30
N MET A 177 -8.88 1.24 -1.00
CA MET A 177 -8.37 2.50 -0.48
C MET A 177 -9.13 2.97 0.77
N VAL A 178 -10.47 2.90 0.74
CA VAL A 178 -11.33 3.34 1.84
C VAL A 178 -11.12 2.45 3.07
N LEU A 179 -11.11 1.12 2.90
CA LEU A 179 -10.88 0.19 4.00
C LEU A 179 -9.48 0.38 4.58
N TRP A 180 -8.46 0.49 3.73
CA TRP A 180 -7.10 0.76 4.16
C TRP A 180 -7.01 2.03 5.02
N TYR A 181 -7.57 3.14 4.55
CA TYR A 181 -7.54 4.42 5.26
C TYR A 181 -8.27 4.40 6.60
N PHE A 182 -9.45 3.74 6.66
CA PHE A 182 -10.24 3.67 7.89
C PHE A 182 -9.73 2.64 8.91
N MET A 183 -8.88 1.72 8.50
CA MET A 183 -8.30 0.70 9.37
C MET A 183 -6.88 1.06 9.85
N LEU A 184 -6.31 2.14 9.31
CA LEU A 184 -5.05 2.67 9.83
C LEU A 184 -5.23 3.21 11.24
N PRO A 185 -4.25 3.02 12.12
CA PRO A 185 -4.22 3.69 13.42
C PRO A 185 -4.23 5.21 13.25
N ASP A 186 -4.73 5.90 14.27
CA ASP A 186 -4.72 7.37 14.31
C ASP A 186 -3.26 7.87 14.41
N GLY A 187 -2.83 8.71 13.47
CA GLY A 187 -1.48 9.28 13.43
C GLY A 187 -1.40 10.54 12.59
N ASP A 188 -0.35 11.31 12.77
CA ASP A 188 -0.09 12.58 12.07
C ASP A 188 0.50 12.40 10.65
N ALA A 189 0.45 11.18 10.10
CA ALA A 189 0.98 10.88 8.78
C ALA A 189 0.23 11.60 7.66
N SER A 190 0.96 12.17 6.71
CA SER A 190 0.43 12.86 5.55
C SER A 190 0.21 11.91 4.36
N MET A 191 -0.70 12.29 3.45
CA MET A 191 -1.01 11.49 2.26
C MET A 191 0.15 11.48 1.27
N GLY A 192 0.77 10.34 1.06
CA GLY A 192 1.86 10.14 0.13
C GLY A 192 1.40 10.08 -1.34
N THR A 193 2.37 10.09 -2.24
CA THR A 193 2.16 10.10 -3.70
C THR A 193 1.41 8.86 -4.20
N GLY A 194 1.63 7.69 -3.60
CA GLY A 194 0.95 6.43 -3.94
C GLY A 194 -0.56 6.52 -3.78
N LEU A 195 -1.03 7.15 -2.71
CA LEU A 195 -2.46 7.34 -2.46
C LEU A 195 -3.11 8.26 -3.50
N TRP A 196 -2.42 9.33 -3.91
CA TRP A 196 -2.90 10.21 -4.98
C TRP A 196 -2.97 9.51 -6.33
N ILE A 197 -1.98 8.68 -6.66
CA ILE A 197 -1.97 7.87 -7.89
C ILE A 197 -3.12 6.84 -7.86
N ALA A 198 -3.36 6.19 -6.72
CA ALA A 198 -4.48 5.26 -6.53
C ALA A 198 -5.83 5.96 -6.74
N GLY A 199 -6.00 7.16 -6.16
CA GLY A 199 -7.19 7.99 -6.34
C GLY A 199 -7.43 8.39 -7.80
N ALA A 200 -6.37 8.72 -8.52
CA ALA A 200 -6.45 9.02 -9.95
C ALA A 200 -6.84 7.77 -10.77
N ALA A 201 -6.21 6.61 -10.49
CA ALA A 201 -6.52 5.34 -11.15
C ALA A 201 -8.00 4.97 -11.00
N MET A 202 -8.51 5.00 -9.76
CA MET A 202 -9.90 4.76 -9.42
C MET A 202 -10.84 5.72 -10.13
N SER A 203 -10.55 7.03 -10.10
CA SER A 203 -11.39 8.06 -10.72
C SER A 203 -11.49 7.87 -12.24
N ILE A 204 -10.39 7.51 -12.89
CA ILE A 204 -10.35 7.22 -14.33
C ILE A 204 -11.13 5.94 -14.64
N ALA A 205 -11.01 4.88 -13.82
CA ALA A 205 -11.75 3.64 -14.01
C ALA A 205 -13.26 3.86 -13.92
N LEU A 206 -13.74 4.51 -12.87
CA LEU A 206 -15.16 4.83 -12.66
C LEU A 206 -15.66 5.80 -13.73
N GLY A 207 -14.89 6.85 -14.05
CA GLY A 207 -15.24 7.84 -15.08
C GLY A 207 -15.36 7.19 -16.46
N SER A 208 -14.46 6.28 -16.83
CA SER A 208 -14.54 5.56 -18.12
C SER A 208 -15.81 4.72 -18.24
N THR A 209 -16.22 4.09 -17.14
CA THR A 209 -17.44 3.27 -17.09
C THR A 209 -18.70 4.13 -17.20
N LEU A 210 -18.73 5.28 -16.51
CA LEU A 210 -19.83 6.23 -16.61
C LEU A 210 -19.97 6.80 -18.03
N ILE A 211 -18.87 7.26 -18.62
CA ILE A 211 -18.87 7.82 -19.98
C ILE A 211 -19.39 6.78 -20.99
N GLY A 212 -18.96 5.53 -20.88
CA GLY A 212 -19.40 4.44 -21.76
C GLY A 212 -20.91 4.13 -21.65
N GLN A 213 -21.57 4.52 -20.54
CA GLN A 213 -23.03 4.37 -20.41
C GLN A 213 -23.82 5.53 -21.02
N PHE A 214 -23.25 6.74 -21.05
CA PHE A 214 -23.94 7.94 -21.55
C PHE A 214 -23.65 8.27 -23.00
N ILE A 215 -22.58 7.76 -23.58
CA ILE A 215 -22.23 7.94 -24.98
C ILE A 215 -22.43 6.57 -25.66
N PRO A 216 -23.60 6.35 -26.30
CA PRO A 216 -23.79 5.15 -27.12
C PRO A 216 -22.73 5.18 -28.23
N ALA A 217 -22.08 4.05 -28.49
CA ALA A 217 -21.23 3.89 -29.66
C ALA A 217 -22.11 4.14 -30.87
N ASP A 218 -21.83 5.23 -31.63
CA ASP A 218 -22.51 5.49 -32.90
C ASP A 218 -22.31 4.26 -33.79
N GLU A 219 -23.42 3.66 -34.23
CA GLU A 219 -23.48 2.53 -35.16
C GLU A 219 -22.92 2.91 -36.55
#